data_6cfcfee992c250936f83e34f5da16df2
#
_entry.id   6cfcfee992c250936f83e34f5da16df2
#
_cell.length_a   1.000
_cell.length_b   1.000
_cell.length_c   1.000
_cell.angle_alpha   90.00
_cell.angle_beta   90.00
_cell.angle_gamma   90.00
#
_symmetry.space_group_name_H-M   'P 1'
#
loop_
_entity.id
_entity.type
_entity.pdbx_description
1 polymer ?
#
loop_
_entity_poly.entity_id
_entity_poly.type
_entity_poly.pdbx_seq_one_letter_code
_entity_poly.pdbx_strand_id
1 'polypeptide(L)'
;MTEEINNEGEETQVYELGYHILPTVVAEELESEVAKLRSAIEARGGSFITEGTPEMINLSYPMFINNGGKKTRYERAYFGWMKFEMSPSEAIALRDEDLTTNKEVLRFLLIKTTREETRAQLQTEQNTILREVKTTGTIKAKHTEEEGGEVSEEEIAKSIDEIVGEEKKEE
;
A
#
# COMPACT_ATOMS: atom_id res chain seq x y z
N MET A 1 -39.32 25.15 9.52
CA MET A 1 -38.06 25.86 9.73
C MET A 1 -37.00 24.77 9.70
N THR A 2 -36.42 24.55 8.53
CA THR A 2 -35.27 23.66 8.33
C THR A 2 -34.04 24.45 8.70
N GLU A 3 -33.38 24.07 9.77
CA GLU A 3 -32.07 24.63 10.13
C GLU A 3 -31.08 24.21 9.02
N GLU A 4 -30.74 25.17 8.16
CA GLU A 4 -29.56 25.07 7.32
C GLU A 4 -28.36 25.08 8.27
N ILE A 5 -27.76 23.91 8.52
CA ILE A 5 -26.50 23.79 9.21
C ILE A 5 -25.46 24.38 8.26
N ASN A 6 -25.11 25.65 8.49
CA ASN A 6 -23.99 26.32 7.84
C ASN A 6 -22.70 25.54 8.20
N ASN A 7 -22.24 24.71 7.29
CA ASN A 7 -20.98 23.98 7.38
C ASN A 7 -19.77 24.86 6.93
N GLU A 8 -19.89 26.16 7.16
CA GLU A 8 -18.82 27.15 6.89
C GLU A 8 -17.82 27.14 8.05
N GLY A 9 -16.83 26.28 8.02
CA GLY A 9 -15.70 26.36 8.95
C GLY A 9 -15.04 25.06 9.40
N GLU A 10 -15.48 23.89 8.97
CA GLU A 10 -14.72 22.67 9.27
C GLU A 10 -13.48 22.59 8.36
N GLU A 11 -12.29 22.60 8.99
CA GLU A 11 -11.04 22.41 8.26
C GLU A 11 -11.06 21.03 7.56
N THR A 12 -10.90 21.04 6.25
CA THR A 12 -10.76 19.80 5.47
C THR A 12 -9.50 19.04 5.91
N GLN A 13 -9.60 17.74 5.98
CA GLN A 13 -8.51 16.84 6.36
C GLN A 13 -8.29 15.80 5.27
N VAL A 14 -7.07 15.33 5.18
CA VAL A 14 -6.71 14.28 4.20
C VAL A 14 -7.04 12.92 4.77
N TYR A 15 -7.79 12.15 3.99
CA TYR A 15 -8.16 10.77 4.28
C TYR A 15 -7.63 9.84 3.20
N GLU A 16 -7.38 8.60 3.60
CA GLU A 16 -7.09 7.49 2.70
C GLU A 16 -8.09 6.36 2.97
N LEU A 17 -8.80 5.96 1.93
CA LEU A 17 -9.72 4.85 1.92
C LEU A 17 -9.04 3.66 1.25
N GLY A 18 -8.66 2.64 2.02
CA GLY A 18 -8.31 1.31 1.50
C GLY A 18 -9.55 0.43 1.46
N TYR A 19 -9.80 -0.26 0.35
CA TYR A 19 -10.99 -1.10 0.20
C TYR A 19 -10.68 -2.43 -0.47
N HIS A 20 -11.51 -3.42 -0.13
CA HIS A 20 -11.54 -4.72 -0.79
C HIS A 20 -12.89 -4.91 -1.44
N ILE A 21 -12.93 -5.08 -2.77
CA ILE A 21 -14.15 -5.44 -3.52
C ILE A 21 -14.19 -6.95 -3.67
N LEU A 22 -15.40 -7.50 -3.67
CA LEU A 22 -15.66 -8.92 -3.79
C LEU A 22 -15.04 -9.49 -5.09
N PRO A 23 -14.43 -10.70 -5.04
CA PRO A 23 -13.86 -11.33 -6.22
C PRO A 23 -14.91 -11.87 -7.20
N THR A 24 -16.19 -11.82 -6.80
CA THR A 24 -17.34 -12.17 -7.65
C THR A 24 -17.70 -11.10 -8.67
N VAL A 25 -17.24 -9.86 -8.45
CA VAL A 25 -17.37 -8.76 -9.41
C VAL A 25 -16.47 -9.06 -10.59
N VAL A 26 -17.03 -9.06 -11.79
CA VAL A 26 -16.27 -9.27 -13.04
C VAL A 26 -15.40 -8.06 -13.33
N ALA A 27 -14.25 -8.28 -13.97
CA ALA A 27 -13.26 -7.23 -14.23
C ALA A 27 -13.83 -6.03 -15.00
N GLU A 28 -14.83 -6.27 -15.87
CA GLU A 28 -15.53 -5.23 -16.64
C GLU A 28 -16.42 -4.34 -15.76
N GLU A 29 -16.97 -4.88 -14.67
CA GLU A 29 -17.82 -4.15 -13.72
C GLU A 29 -17.00 -3.50 -12.59
N LEU A 30 -15.75 -3.93 -12.40
CA LEU A 30 -14.89 -3.45 -11.32
C LEU A 30 -14.70 -1.92 -11.38
N GLU A 31 -14.49 -1.39 -12.58
CA GLU A 31 -14.33 0.05 -12.78
C GLU A 31 -15.63 0.81 -12.43
N SER A 32 -16.79 0.24 -12.71
CA SER A 32 -18.10 0.79 -12.33
C SER A 32 -18.28 0.82 -10.80
N GLU A 33 -17.86 -0.23 -10.10
CA GLU A 33 -17.90 -0.27 -8.63
C GLU A 33 -16.97 0.77 -8.00
N VAL A 34 -15.76 0.92 -8.54
CA VAL A 34 -14.82 1.98 -8.14
C VAL A 34 -15.39 3.37 -8.40
N ALA A 35 -16.05 3.56 -9.55
CA ALA A 35 -16.72 4.83 -9.88
C ALA A 35 -17.86 5.17 -8.92
N LYS A 36 -18.58 4.17 -8.38
CA LYS A 36 -19.61 4.40 -7.34
C LYS A 36 -18.98 4.90 -6.05
N LEU A 37 -17.86 4.30 -5.62
CA LEU A 37 -17.14 4.77 -4.43
C LEU A 37 -16.63 6.21 -4.61
N ARG A 38 -16.10 6.51 -5.80
CA ARG A 38 -15.65 7.86 -6.16
C ARG A 38 -16.81 8.85 -6.10
N SER A 39 -17.94 8.52 -6.73
CA SER A 39 -19.13 9.38 -6.74
C SER A 39 -19.68 9.62 -5.33
N ALA A 40 -19.61 8.63 -4.44
CA ALA A 40 -20.02 8.80 -3.04
C ALA A 40 -19.13 9.82 -2.31
N ILE A 41 -17.82 9.77 -2.54
CA ILE A 41 -16.86 10.72 -1.98
C ILE A 41 -17.12 12.13 -2.53
N GLU A 42 -17.29 12.27 -3.85
CA GLU A 42 -17.57 13.57 -4.52
C GLU A 42 -18.91 14.18 -4.06
N ALA A 43 -19.95 13.36 -3.94
CA ALA A 43 -21.28 13.81 -3.49
C ALA A 43 -21.25 14.41 -2.09
N ARG A 44 -20.27 14.01 -1.26
CA ARG A 44 -20.03 14.55 0.08
C ARG A 44 -18.98 15.67 0.12
N GLY A 45 -18.67 16.24 -1.03
CA GLY A 45 -17.72 17.36 -1.15
C GLY A 45 -16.24 16.93 -1.02
N GLY A 46 -15.93 15.64 -1.19
CA GLY A 46 -14.56 15.16 -1.19
C GLY A 46 -13.79 15.59 -2.44
N SER A 47 -12.56 16.05 -2.26
CA SER A 47 -11.63 16.41 -3.33
C SER A 47 -10.54 15.36 -3.47
N PHE A 48 -10.42 14.73 -4.64
CA PHE A 48 -9.42 13.67 -4.88
C PHE A 48 -8.01 14.22 -4.98
N ILE A 49 -7.07 13.46 -4.41
CA ILE A 49 -5.63 13.70 -4.51
C ILE A 49 -5.00 12.67 -5.43
N THR A 50 -5.20 11.39 -5.15
CA THR A 50 -4.64 10.27 -5.90
C THR A 50 -5.38 8.98 -5.58
N GLU A 51 -5.24 7.98 -6.43
CA GLU A 51 -5.85 6.67 -6.25
C GLU A 51 -4.96 5.57 -6.84
N GLY A 52 -5.14 4.34 -6.38
CA GLY A 52 -4.49 3.15 -6.93
C GLY A 52 -5.49 2.28 -7.67
N THR A 53 -5.07 1.77 -8.83
CA THR A 53 -5.89 0.83 -9.60
C THR A 53 -6.14 -0.44 -8.76
N PRO A 54 -7.38 -0.93 -8.67
CA PRO A 54 -7.69 -2.14 -7.94
C PRO A 54 -7.03 -3.36 -8.57
N GLU A 55 -6.35 -4.15 -7.74
CA GLU A 55 -5.67 -5.39 -8.14
C GLU A 55 -6.18 -6.59 -7.36
N MET A 56 -6.29 -7.75 -8.03
CA MET A 56 -6.66 -8.99 -7.36
C MET A 56 -5.53 -9.47 -6.47
N ILE A 57 -5.78 -9.57 -5.15
CA ILE A 57 -4.81 -10.05 -4.18
C ILE A 57 -5.33 -11.26 -3.41
N ASN A 58 -4.41 -12.07 -2.90
CA ASN A 58 -4.72 -13.08 -1.90
C ASN A 58 -4.79 -12.42 -0.53
N LEU A 59 -5.85 -12.71 0.21
CA LEU A 59 -6.03 -12.21 1.57
C LEU A 59 -5.13 -12.96 2.53
N SER A 60 -4.56 -12.27 3.51
CA SER A 60 -3.71 -12.90 4.55
C SER A 60 -4.49 -13.90 5.42
N TYR A 61 -5.81 -13.74 5.48
CA TYR A 61 -6.74 -14.66 6.13
C TYR A 61 -8.09 -14.62 5.41
N PRO A 62 -8.86 -15.73 5.43
CA PRO A 62 -10.15 -15.76 4.78
C PRO A 62 -11.14 -14.82 5.46
N MET A 63 -11.87 -14.05 4.67
CA MET A 63 -12.94 -13.18 5.13
C MET A 63 -14.30 -13.80 4.83
N PHE A 64 -15.30 -13.42 5.62
CA PHE A 64 -16.64 -13.98 5.52
C PHE A 64 -17.67 -12.85 5.42
N ILE A 65 -18.64 -13.02 4.51
CA ILE A 65 -19.84 -12.19 4.45
C ILE A 65 -21.04 -13.07 4.81
N ASN A 66 -21.96 -12.50 5.57
CA ASN A 66 -23.23 -13.14 5.90
C ASN A 66 -24.35 -12.46 5.10
N ASN A 67 -24.79 -13.10 4.02
CA ASN A 67 -25.90 -12.64 3.21
C ASN A 67 -27.13 -13.50 3.49
N GLY A 68 -28.09 -12.94 4.25
CA GLY A 68 -29.37 -13.60 4.53
C GLY A 68 -29.23 -14.95 5.24
N GLY A 69 -28.28 -15.09 6.16
CA GLY A 69 -28.02 -16.33 6.90
C GLY A 69 -27.03 -17.30 6.22
N LYS A 70 -26.66 -17.04 4.98
CA LYS A 70 -25.61 -17.81 4.29
C LYS A 70 -24.25 -17.14 4.45
N LYS A 71 -23.34 -17.84 5.12
CA LYS A 71 -21.97 -17.38 5.31
C LYS A 71 -21.12 -17.81 4.12
N THR A 72 -20.61 -16.83 3.33
CA THR A 72 -19.73 -17.09 2.20
C THR A 72 -18.30 -16.71 2.58
N ARG A 73 -17.35 -17.58 2.23
CA ARG A 73 -15.90 -17.42 2.51
C ARG A 73 -15.20 -16.91 1.27
N TYR A 74 -14.31 -15.92 1.46
CA TYR A 74 -13.48 -15.35 0.42
C TYR A 74 -12.01 -15.41 0.84
N GLU A 75 -11.13 -15.86 -0.05
CA GLU A 75 -9.66 -15.96 0.14
C GLU A 75 -8.91 -14.95 -0.73
N ARG A 76 -9.62 -14.33 -1.68
CA ARG A 76 -9.11 -13.29 -2.57
C ARG A 76 -10.09 -12.14 -2.62
N ALA A 77 -9.58 -10.95 -2.97
CA ALA A 77 -10.40 -9.75 -3.20
C ALA A 77 -9.65 -8.80 -4.13
N TYR A 78 -10.35 -7.88 -4.76
CA TYR A 78 -9.73 -6.74 -5.41
C TYR A 78 -9.40 -5.69 -4.37
N PHE A 79 -8.12 -5.37 -4.20
CA PHE A 79 -7.67 -4.31 -3.31
C PHE A 79 -7.39 -3.04 -4.11
N GLY A 80 -7.97 -1.93 -3.68
CA GLY A 80 -7.70 -0.59 -4.17
C GLY A 80 -7.62 0.40 -3.02
N TRP A 81 -7.19 1.61 -3.33
CA TRP A 81 -7.15 2.70 -2.37
C TRP A 81 -7.40 4.04 -3.07
N MET A 82 -7.94 5.00 -2.31
CA MET A 82 -8.22 6.37 -2.75
C MET A 82 -7.80 7.35 -1.67
N LYS A 83 -7.16 8.44 -2.05
CA LYS A 83 -6.76 9.52 -1.17
C LYS A 83 -7.48 10.80 -1.56
N PHE A 84 -8.09 11.45 -0.59
CA PHE A 84 -8.94 12.62 -0.80
C PHE A 84 -8.95 13.55 0.41
N GLU A 85 -9.34 14.79 0.19
CA GLU A 85 -9.62 15.78 1.23
C GLU A 85 -11.12 15.85 1.47
N MET A 86 -11.54 15.92 2.73
CA MET A 86 -12.94 15.99 3.13
C MET A 86 -13.06 16.57 4.54
N SER A 87 -14.23 17.10 4.91
CA SER A 87 -14.48 17.49 6.29
C SER A 87 -14.64 16.25 7.18
N PRO A 88 -14.29 16.33 8.48
CA PRO A 88 -14.43 15.20 9.40
C PRO A 88 -15.87 14.68 9.55
N SER A 89 -16.86 15.56 9.54
CA SER A 89 -18.28 15.20 9.61
C SER A 89 -18.72 14.37 8.41
N GLU A 90 -18.35 14.78 7.19
CA GLU A 90 -18.67 14.07 5.96
C GLU A 90 -17.90 12.74 5.85
N ALA A 91 -16.67 12.67 6.36
CA ALA A 91 -15.92 11.43 6.40
C ALA A 91 -16.60 10.36 7.30
N ILE A 92 -17.22 10.78 8.42
CA ILE A 92 -18.01 9.89 9.26
C ILE A 92 -19.28 9.43 8.52
N ALA A 93 -19.98 10.35 7.88
CA ALA A 93 -21.17 10.04 7.11
C ALA A 93 -20.87 9.11 5.92
N LEU A 94 -19.79 9.34 5.18
CA LEU A 94 -19.29 8.44 4.14
C LEU A 94 -19.08 7.01 4.66
N ARG A 95 -18.43 6.87 5.81
CA ARG A 95 -18.17 5.56 6.44
C ARG A 95 -19.47 4.83 6.78
N ASP A 96 -20.40 5.52 7.43
CA ASP A 96 -21.58 4.90 8.04
C ASP A 96 -22.71 4.65 7.04
N GLU A 97 -22.92 5.56 6.10
CA GLU A 97 -24.02 5.52 5.16
C GLU A 97 -23.66 4.86 3.83
N ASP A 98 -22.50 5.18 3.27
CA ASP A 98 -22.12 4.70 1.93
C ASP A 98 -21.29 3.44 1.97
N LEU A 99 -20.17 3.44 2.71
CA LEU A 99 -19.23 2.33 2.71
C LEU A 99 -19.78 1.10 3.44
N THR A 100 -20.42 1.29 4.59
CA THR A 100 -21.00 0.19 5.37
C THR A 100 -22.20 -0.45 4.68
N THR A 101 -22.93 0.30 3.88
CA THR A 101 -24.14 -0.15 3.17
C THR A 101 -23.80 -0.83 1.84
N ASN A 102 -22.61 -0.61 1.28
CA ASN A 102 -22.20 -1.17 0.01
C ASN A 102 -21.94 -2.68 0.14
N LYS A 103 -22.71 -3.48 -0.62
CA LYS A 103 -22.66 -4.95 -0.56
C LYS A 103 -21.49 -5.55 -1.33
N GLU A 104 -20.92 -4.83 -2.27
CA GLU A 104 -19.78 -5.27 -3.08
C GLU A 104 -18.44 -5.01 -2.38
N VAL A 105 -18.46 -4.20 -1.32
CA VAL A 105 -17.28 -3.96 -0.48
C VAL A 105 -17.19 -5.03 0.60
N LEU A 106 -16.20 -5.89 0.50
CA LEU A 106 -15.92 -6.95 1.46
C LEU A 106 -15.41 -6.37 2.79
N ARG A 107 -14.55 -5.37 2.69
CA ARG A 107 -13.95 -4.64 3.82
C ARG A 107 -13.39 -3.32 3.36
N PHE A 108 -13.37 -2.35 4.25
CA PHE A 108 -12.69 -1.08 4.03
C PHE A 108 -11.98 -0.60 5.29
N LEU A 109 -11.06 0.33 5.09
CA LEU A 109 -10.36 1.07 6.14
C LEU A 109 -10.28 2.53 5.71
N LEU A 110 -10.87 3.42 6.50
CA LEU A 110 -10.77 4.86 6.31
C LEU A 110 -9.88 5.44 7.40
N ILE A 111 -8.76 6.04 7.01
CA ILE A 111 -7.78 6.62 7.93
C ILE A 111 -7.52 8.08 7.59
N LYS A 112 -7.25 8.88 8.61
CA LYS A 112 -6.69 10.22 8.45
C LYS A 112 -5.18 10.09 8.18
N THR A 113 -4.69 10.81 7.19
CA THR A 113 -3.29 10.76 6.76
C THR A 113 -2.79 12.17 6.39
N THR A 114 -1.55 12.27 5.96
CA THR A 114 -0.99 13.51 5.43
C THR A 114 -0.99 13.48 3.90
N ARG A 115 -0.89 14.67 3.28
CA ARG A 115 -0.94 14.78 1.83
C ARG A 115 0.23 14.08 1.14
N GLU A 116 1.39 14.05 1.79
CA GLU A 116 2.65 13.57 1.21
C GLU A 116 2.91 12.08 1.42
N GLU A 117 2.31 11.47 2.44
CA GLU A 117 2.52 10.06 2.78
C GLU A 117 1.60 9.12 2.00
N THR A 118 1.84 8.94 0.71
CA THR A 118 1.23 7.84 -0.04
C THR A 118 2.15 6.63 -0.06
N ARG A 119 1.57 5.42 0.07
CA ARG A 119 2.31 4.14 -0.03
C ARG A 119 3.12 4.04 -1.34
N ALA A 120 2.62 4.64 -2.43
CA ALA A 120 3.33 4.71 -3.70
C ALA A 120 4.61 5.54 -3.60
N GLN A 121 4.60 6.65 -2.86
CA GLN A 121 5.80 7.48 -2.64
C GLN A 121 6.83 6.73 -1.80
N LEU A 122 6.40 6.08 -0.70
CA LEU A 122 7.28 5.26 0.13
C LEU A 122 7.92 4.10 -0.67
N GLN A 123 7.19 3.44 -1.56
CA GLN A 123 7.75 2.41 -2.44
C GLN A 123 8.74 2.98 -3.45
N THR A 124 8.49 4.17 -3.99
CA THR A 124 9.39 4.84 -4.91
C THR A 124 10.68 5.23 -4.21
N GLU A 125 10.61 5.79 -3.00
CA GLU A 125 11.79 6.12 -2.19
C GLU A 125 12.60 4.88 -1.83
N GLN A 126 11.96 3.81 -1.37
CA GLN A 126 12.63 2.54 -1.08
C GLN A 126 13.31 1.94 -2.32
N ASN A 127 12.66 1.98 -3.48
CA ASN A 127 13.24 1.51 -4.73
C ASN A 127 14.42 2.38 -5.20
N THR A 128 14.37 3.68 -4.94
CA THR A 128 15.46 4.61 -5.26
C THR A 128 16.67 4.32 -4.37
N ILE A 129 16.47 4.17 -3.06
CA ILE A 129 17.52 3.81 -2.11
C ILE A 129 18.16 2.47 -2.48
N LEU A 130 17.36 1.45 -2.82
CA LEU A 130 17.87 0.13 -3.25
C LEU A 130 18.68 0.20 -4.55
N ARG A 131 18.30 1.09 -5.48
CA ARG A 131 19.09 1.32 -6.70
C ARG A 131 20.42 1.99 -6.41
N GLU A 132 20.42 3.01 -5.55
CA GLU A 132 21.64 3.71 -5.15
C GLU A 132 22.63 2.78 -4.44
N VAL A 133 22.15 1.96 -3.50
CA VAL A 133 22.98 0.95 -2.81
C VAL A 133 23.58 -0.05 -3.79
N LYS A 134 22.82 -0.56 -4.76
CA LYS A 134 23.32 -1.47 -5.78
C LYS A 134 24.35 -0.81 -6.68
N THR A 135 24.14 0.45 -7.07
CA THR A 135 25.08 1.20 -7.92
C THR A 135 26.39 1.45 -7.20
N THR A 136 26.33 1.81 -5.91
CA THR A 136 27.52 2.04 -5.08
C THR A 136 28.30 0.73 -4.85
N GLY A 137 27.61 -0.39 -4.64
CA GLY A 137 28.21 -1.71 -4.54
C GLY A 137 28.93 -2.14 -5.83
N THR A 138 28.33 -1.88 -6.99
CA THR A 138 28.93 -2.20 -8.30
C THR A 138 30.18 -1.36 -8.58
N ILE A 139 30.19 -0.08 -8.16
CA ILE A 139 31.37 0.80 -8.33
C ILE A 139 32.54 0.32 -7.48
N LYS A 140 32.29 -0.13 -6.22
CA LYS A 140 33.34 -0.71 -5.38
C LYS A 140 33.91 -2.01 -5.97
N ALA A 141 33.06 -2.89 -6.48
CA ALA A 141 33.51 -4.12 -7.13
C ALA A 141 34.34 -3.85 -8.40
N LYS A 142 33.96 -2.85 -9.20
CA LYS A 142 34.67 -2.50 -10.43
C LYS A 142 36.04 -1.83 -10.20
N HIS A 143 36.19 -1.13 -9.04
CA HIS A 143 37.46 -0.52 -8.68
C HIS A 143 38.48 -1.52 -8.10
N THR A 144 38.00 -2.69 -7.65
CA THR A 144 38.88 -3.77 -7.13
C THR A 144 39.40 -4.68 -8.25
N GLU A 145 38.73 -4.69 -9.43
CA GLU A 145 39.17 -5.53 -10.58
C GLU A 145 40.23 -4.86 -11.47
N GLU A 146 40.53 -3.56 -11.30
CA GLU A 146 41.54 -2.86 -12.12
C GLU A 146 42.96 -2.81 -11.51
N GLU A 147 43.12 -3.24 -10.23
CA GLU A 147 44.42 -3.36 -9.58
C GLU A 147 44.64 -4.79 -9.04
N GLY A 148 44.84 -5.73 -9.91
CA GLY A 148 45.19 -7.04 -9.42
C GLY A 148 45.80 -7.92 -10.48
N GLY A 149 47.12 -8.01 -10.46
CA GLY A 149 47.81 -9.11 -11.11
C GLY A 149 47.35 -10.46 -10.58
N GLU A 150 47.56 -11.52 -11.35
CA GLU A 150 47.23 -12.90 -11.08
C GLU A 150 47.57 -13.30 -9.61
N VAL A 151 46.56 -13.37 -8.78
CA VAL A 151 46.69 -13.94 -7.44
C VAL A 151 46.74 -15.45 -7.58
N SER A 152 47.84 -16.07 -7.20
CA SER A 152 47.99 -17.51 -7.30
C SER A 152 47.08 -18.23 -6.28
N GLU A 153 46.62 -19.45 -6.64
CA GLU A 153 45.76 -20.26 -5.76
C GLU A 153 46.36 -20.49 -4.36
N GLU A 154 47.70 -20.38 -4.23
CA GLU A 154 48.43 -20.53 -2.97
C GLU A 154 48.25 -19.32 -2.03
N GLU A 155 48.04 -18.12 -2.56
CA GLU A 155 47.78 -16.91 -1.73
C GLU A 155 46.34 -16.89 -1.22
N ILE A 156 45.40 -17.41 -1.99
CA ILE A 156 44.00 -17.56 -1.58
C ILE A 156 43.89 -18.61 -0.45
N ALA A 157 44.62 -19.74 -0.56
CA ALA A 157 44.63 -20.76 0.49
C ALA A 157 45.22 -20.27 1.81
N LYS A 158 46.24 -19.41 1.77
CA LYS A 158 46.83 -18.82 2.98
C LYS A 158 45.91 -17.84 3.69
N SER A 159 45.16 -17.01 2.92
CA SER A 159 44.20 -16.07 3.49
C SER A 159 43.00 -16.75 4.14
N ILE A 160 42.60 -17.90 3.62
CA ILE A 160 41.52 -18.73 4.21
C ILE A 160 41.97 -19.36 5.54
N ASP A 161 43.19 -19.88 5.60
CA ASP A 161 43.73 -20.50 6.83
C ASP A 161 43.92 -19.45 7.95
N GLU A 162 44.28 -18.21 7.62
CA GLU A 162 44.42 -17.15 8.57
C GLU A 162 43.08 -16.72 9.21
N ILE A 163 42.02 -16.66 8.42
CA ILE A 163 40.65 -16.33 8.90
C ILE A 163 40.10 -17.46 9.77
N VAL A 164 40.31 -18.73 9.41
CA VAL A 164 39.83 -19.89 10.17
C VAL A 164 40.62 -20.11 11.45
N GLY A 165 41.90 -19.59 11.51
CA GLY A 165 42.77 -19.67 12.67
C GLY A 165 42.42 -18.66 13.79
N GLU A 166 41.80 -17.53 13.47
CA GLU A 166 41.37 -16.53 14.43
C GLU A 166 40.11 -16.91 15.21
N GLU A 167 39.15 -17.63 14.58
CA GLU A 167 37.91 -18.07 15.26
C GLU A 167 38.15 -19.12 16.38
N LYS A 168 39.31 -19.76 16.44
CA LYS A 168 39.63 -20.76 17.48
C LYS A 168 40.36 -20.21 18.70
N LYS A 169 40.58 -18.90 18.83
CA LYS A 169 41.24 -18.27 19.97
C LYS A 169 40.34 -17.45 20.89
N GLU A 170 39.03 -17.40 20.59
CA GLU A 170 38.04 -16.72 21.45
C GLU A 170 37.01 -17.67 22.11
N GLU A 171 37.37 -18.92 22.36
CA GLU A 171 36.64 -19.83 23.25
C GLU A 171 37.46 -20.16 24.53
#